data_2aa12b973f1c2821f6bd6cdbbd5e48fb
#
_entry.id   2aa12b973f1c2821f6bd6cdbbd5e48fb
#
_cell.length_a   1.000
_cell.length_b   1.000
_cell.length_c   1.000
_cell.angle_alpha   90.00
_cell.angle_beta   90.00
_cell.angle_gamma   90.00
#
_symmetry.space_group_name_H-M   'P 1'
#
loop_
_entity.id
_entity.type
_entity.pdbx_description
1 polymer ?
#
loop_
_entity_poly.entity_id
_entity_poly.type
_entity_poly.pdbx_seq_one_letter_code
_entity_poly.pdbx_strand_id
1 'polypeptide(L)'
;MALLALILGNGFDIDMGLPSKYSDFVQSPEYKDFEDRMHKMYYKEELGKSLILHLQNAYAKSNWFDIEEEIHKYVVTNKGFDDRMIRLIRSEFNELKKALVNYLKRITNNFTANKEKLSTYLLYRLRECPLAATEIYFNYTNPNEYLKLPLQKEIFNGAQHWFTYVHGSLREDDIVLGCDLQEGENVNRQLSFMYKYNQLNKANHVARSILEAKEIIFFGHSINEMDFCYFKEFFKAASASPNPIRHLTIITYDEESERNIKDNIRNQGISVTDLYNNLWTLEFIHTQKVYEKDEIEIKKWNTLILRLLTKDRQGI
;
A
#
# COMPACT_ATOMS: atom_id res chain seq x y z
N MET A 1 13.36 -12.34 15.93
CA MET A 1 12.30 -12.53 14.91
C MET A 1 11.11 -11.68 15.28
N ALA A 2 10.51 -10.98 14.34
CA ALA A 2 9.27 -10.26 14.60
C ALA A 2 8.14 -11.30 14.80
N LEU A 3 7.36 -11.13 15.86
CA LEU A 3 6.17 -11.94 16.10
C LEU A 3 4.91 -11.33 15.47
N LEU A 4 4.98 -10.04 15.16
CA LEU A 4 3.93 -9.25 14.54
C LEU A 4 4.43 -8.64 13.22
N ALA A 5 3.65 -8.81 12.15
CA ALA A 5 3.80 -8.06 10.91
C ALA A 5 2.58 -7.15 10.72
N LEU A 6 2.80 -5.84 10.68
CA LEU A 6 1.78 -4.84 10.38
C LEU A 6 2.00 -4.28 8.97
N ILE A 7 1.09 -4.54 8.06
CA ILE A 7 1.12 -4.13 6.67
C ILE A 7 0.17 -2.95 6.48
N LEU A 8 0.71 -1.81 6.08
CA LEU A 8 -0.01 -0.56 5.91
C LEU A 8 -0.10 -0.17 4.44
N GLY A 9 -1.32 -0.11 3.93
CA GLY A 9 -1.63 0.41 2.60
C GLY A 9 -2.27 1.81 2.66
N ASN A 10 -2.58 2.38 1.50
CA ASN A 10 -3.11 3.75 1.39
C ASN A 10 -4.43 3.97 2.17
N GLY A 11 -5.25 2.93 2.33
CA GLY A 11 -6.47 3.01 3.15
C GLY A 11 -6.19 3.34 4.62
N PHE A 12 -4.99 3.07 5.12
CA PHE A 12 -4.55 3.48 6.46
C PHE A 12 -4.42 5.01 6.57
N ASP A 13 -3.77 5.65 5.60
CA ASP A 13 -3.64 7.11 5.55
C ASP A 13 -5.00 7.78 5.37
N ILE A 14 -5.87 7.20 4.54
CA ILE A 14 -7.24 7.69 4.32
C ILE A 14 -8.06 7.59 5.62
N ASP A 15 -7.97 6.48 6.35
CA ASP A 15 -8.64 6.34 7.66
C ASP A 15 -8.12 7.38 8.65
N MET A 16 -6.83 7.66 8.65
CA MET A 16 -6.22 8.72 9.48
C MET A 16 -6.74 10.12 9.12
N GLY A 17 -7.28 10.29 7.90
CA GLY A 17 -7.80 11.54 7.38
C GLY A 17 -6.83 12.27 6.44
N LEU A 18 -5.74 11.63 6.02
CA LEU A 18 -4.82 12.19 5.03
C LEU A 18 -5.43 12.04 3.62
N PRO A 19 -5.55 13.12 2.81
CA PRO A 19 -6.05 13.04 1.45
C PRO A 19 -4.97 12.47 0.51
N SER A 20 -4.70 11.18 0.62
CA SER A 20 -3.61 10.49 -0.09
C SER A 20 -4.08 9.67 -1.30
N LYS A 21 -5.36 9.77 -1.69
CA LYS A 21 -5.87 9.12 -2.90
C LYS A 21 -5.25 9.74 -4.15
N TYR A 22 -5.03 8.93 -5.18
CA TYR A 22 -4.61 9.45 -6.49
C TYR A 22 -5.63 10.43 -7.10
N SER A 23 -6.93 10.26 -6.81
CA SER A 23 -7.97 11.23 -7.19
C SER A 23 -7.79 12.60 -6.52
N ASP A 24 -7.33 12.65 -5.28
CA ASP A 24 -7.04 13.90 -4.58
C ASP A 24 -5.79 14.58 -5.19
N PHE A 25 -4.77 13.77 -5.54
CA PHE A 25 -3.57 14.26 -6.20
C PHE A 25 -3.89 14.89 -7.56
N VAL A 26 -4.66 14.23 -8.42
CA VAL A 26 -5.02 14.74 -9.75
C VAL A 26 -5.80 16.06 -9.68
N GLN A 27 -6.53 16.32 -8.59
CA GLN A 27 -7.23 17.59 -8.36
C GLN A 27 -6.33 18.67 -7.73
N SER A 28 -5.10 18.33 -7.35
CA SER A 28 -4.19 19.23 -6.64
C SER A 28 -3.56 20.31 -7.54
N PRO A 29 -3.10 21.42 -6.95
CA PRO A 29 -2.31 22.42 -7.67
C PRO A 29 -1.04 21.84 -8.30
N GLU A 30 -0.37 20.92 -7.62
CA GLU A 30 0.87 20.30 -8.08
C GLU A 30 0.66 19.49 -9.37
N TYR A 31 -0.47 18.79 -9.47
CA TYR A 31 -0.80 18.05 -10.69
C TYR A 31 -1.19 19.01 -11.82
N LYS A 32 -1.96 20.06 -11.56
CA LYS A 32 -2.30 21.08 -12.56
C LYS A 32 -1.08 21.80 -13.11
N ASP A 33 -0.13 22.17 -12.24
CA ASP A 33 1.14 22.76 -12.67
C ASP A 33 1.96 21.78 -13.54
N PHE A 34 1.92 20.48 -13.21
CA PHE A 34 2.51 19.43 -14.03
C PHE A 34 1.82 19.37 -15.39
N GLU A 35 0.50 19.32 -15.45
CA GLU A 35 -0.28 19.31 -16.71
C GLU A 35 0.09 20.50 -17.59
N ASP A 36 0.08 21.71 -17.06
CA ASP A 36 0.36 22.94 -17.80
C ASP A 36 1.79 22.96 -18.40
N ARG A 37 2.76 22.38 -17.67
CA ARG A 37 4.13 22.24 -18.20
C ARG A 37 4.22 21.21 -19.31
N MET A 38 3.57 20.06 -19.13
CA MET A 38 3.61 18.99 -20.12
C MET A 38 2.91 19.38 -21.42
N HIS A 39 1.75 20.03 -21.36
CA HIS A 39 1.07 20.53 -22.56
C HIS A 39 1.92 21.51 -23.38
N LYS A 40 2.82 22.28 -22.76
CA LYS A 40 3.76 23.17 -23.45
C LYS A 40 4.95 22.44 -24.06
N MET A 41 5.27 21.24 -23.56
CA MET A 41 6.44 20.48 -23.99
C MET A 41 6.19 19.62 -25.23
N TYR A 42 4.94 19.22 -25.47
CA TYR A 42 4.55 18.39 -26.59
C TYR A 42 4.02 19.21 -27.78
N TYR A 43 4.40 18.80 -29.00
CA TYR A 43 3.66 19.22 -30.17
C TYR A 43 2.29 18.53 -30.22
N LYS A 44 1.31 19.13 -30.91
CA LYS A 44 -0.08 18.65 -30.94
C LYS A 44 -0.21 17.17 -31.36
N GLU A 45 0.62 16.71 -32.28
CA GLU A 45 0.62 15.31 -32.74
C GLU A 45 1.27 14.33 -31.76
N GLU A 46 2.26 14.78 -31.00
CA GLU A 46 2.95 14.00 -30.00
C GLU A 46 2.08 13.84 -28.73
N LEU A 47 1.31 14.87 -28.39
CA LEU A 47 0.45 14.86 -27.20
C LEU A 47 -0.52 13.67 -27.20
N GLY A 48 -1.02 13.26 -28.38
CA GLY A 48 -1.89 12.08 -28.52
C GLY A 48 -1.29 10.76 -28.03
N LYS A 49 0.03 10.70 -27.86
CA LYS A 49 0.79 9.52 -27.40
C LYS A 49 1.41 9.73 -26.02
N SER A 50 1.18 10.86 -25.37
CA SER A 50 1.76 11.20 -24.07
C SER A 50 1.11 10.42 -22.92
N LEU A 51 1.86 10.23 -21.83
CA LEU A 51 1.34 9.64 -20.61
C LEU A 51 0.27 10.53 -19.99
N ILE A 52 0.45 11.87 -20.01
CA ILE A 52 -0.51 12.80 -19.41
C ILE A 52 -1.87 12.72 -20.06
N LEU A 53 -1.95 12.67 -21.41
CA LEU A 53 -3.25 12.54 -22.07
C LEU A 53 -3.90 11.19 -21.77
N HIS A 54 -3.09 10.11 -21.62
CA HIS A 54 -3.60 8.82 -21.19
C HIS A 54 -4.23 8.92 -19.79
N LEU A 55 -3.52 9.50 -18.81
CA LEU A 55 -4.01 9.68 -17.44
C LEU A 55 -5.26 10.56 -17.37
N GLN A 56 -5.30 11.67 -18.12
CA GLN A 56 -6.47 12.55 -18.20
C GLN A 56 -7.70 11.80 -18.74
N ASN A 57 -7.53 11.02 -19.80
CA ASN A 57 -8.61 10.24 -20.39
C ASN A 57 -9.11 9.13 -19.47
N ALA A 58 -8.21 8.50 -18.69
CA ALA A 58 -8.55 7.50 -17.71
C ALA A 58 -9.33 8.11 -16.55
N TYR A 59 -8.84 9.21 -15.99
CA TYR A 59 -9.49 9.92 -14.88
C TYR A 59 -10.89 10.41 -15.25
N ALA A 60 -11.09 10.90 -16.47
CA ALA A 60 -12.40 11.36 -16.96
C ALA A 60 -13.46 10.25 -17.09
N LYS A 61 -13.04 8.97 -17.13
CA LYS A 61 -13.92 7.82 -17.39
C LYS A 61 -14.23 6.98 -16.15
N SER A 62 -13.50 7.16 -15.06
CA SER A 62 -13.56 6.27 -13.91
C SER A 62 -13.89 7.00 -12.62
N ASN A 63 -14.78 6.43 -11.80
CA ASN A 63 -15.01 6.86 -10.42
C ASN A 63 -13.87 6.44 -9.48
N TRP A 64 -13.08 5.45 -9.88
CA TRP A 64 -11.88 4.98 -9.19
C TRP A 64 -10.69 5.15 -10.12
N PHE A 65 -9.66 5.86 -9.63
CA PHE A 65 -8.48 6.18 -10.44
C PHE A 65 -7.22 5.76 -9.67
N ASP A 66 -6.46 4.86 -10.30
CA ASP A 66 -5.14 4.41 -9.83
C ASP A 66 -4.09 4.72 -10.89
N ILE A 67 -3.15 5.60 -10.55
CA ILE A 67 -2.08 6.04 -11.48
C ILE A 67 -1.16 4.87 -11.85
N GLU A 68 -0.87 3.94 -10.94
CA GLU A 68 0.02 2.82 -11.20
C GLU A 68 -0.62 1.81 -12.16
N GLU A 69 -1.91 1.54 -11.99
CA GLU A 69 -2.69 0.72 -12.93
C GLU A 69 -2.74 1.37 -14.32
N GLU A 70 -2.91 2.68 -14.39
CA GLU A 70 -2.93 3.39 -15.67
C GLU A 70 -1.54 3.47 -16.32
N ILE A 71 -0.46 3.58 -15.56
CA ILE A 71 0.92 3.43 -16.06
C ILE A 71 1.11 2.02 -16.63
N HIS A 72 0.62 0.98 -15.98
CA HIS A 72 0.66 -0.40 -16.49
C HIS A 72 -0.06 -0.51 -17.84
N LYS A 73 -1.32 -0.05 -17.93
CA LYS A 73 -2.09 -0.03 -19.18
C LYS A 73 -1.35 0.73 -20.28
N TYR A 74 -0.76 1.87 -19.94
CA TYR A 74 0.00 2.68 -20.89
C TYR A 74 1.22 1.92 -21.44
N VAL A 75 1.98 1.26 -20.60
CA VAL A 75 3.17 0.47 -20.97
C VAL A 75 2.81 -0.72 -21.86
N VAL A 76 1.71 -1.41 -21.55
CA VAL A 76 1.27 -2.60 -22.30
C VAL A 76 0.71 -2.23 -23.68
N THR A 77 -0.05 -1.13 -23.77
CA THR A 77 -0.76 -0.76 -24.98
C THR A 77 0.07 0.03 -25.98
N ASN A 78 1.07 0.80 -25.52
CA ASN A 78 1.81 1.71 -26.37
C ASN A 78 3.14 1.12 -26.84
N LYS A 79 3.32 1.03 -28.14
CA LYS A 79 4.51 0.47 -28.81
C LYS A 79 5.00 1.37 -29.93
N GLY A 80 6.26 1.19 -30.31
CA GLY A 80 6.80 1.81 -31.52
C GLY A 80 7.06 3.32 -31.39
N PHE A 81 7.50 3.78 -30.23
CA PHE A 81 7.96 5.15 -30.04
C PHE A 81 9.35 5.34 -30.66
N ASP A 82 9.56 6.50 -31.26
CA ASP A 82 10.90 6.94 -31.64
C ASP A 82 11.68 7.46 -30.40
N ASP A 83 12.98 7.66 -30.58
CA ASP A 83 13.87 8.09 -29.50
C ASP A 83 13.50 9.46 -28.91
N ARG A 84 12.91 10.34 -29.72
CA ARG A 84 12.43 11.64 -29.25
C ARG A 84 11.27 11.46 -28.30
N MET A 85 10.27 10.67 -28.70
CA MET A 85 9.09 10.41 -27.91
C MET A 85 9.44 9.70 -26.60
N ILE A 86 10.37 8.74 -26.62
CA ILE A 86 10.85 8.08 -25.39
C ILE A 86 11.49 9.07 -24.42
N ARG A 87 12.30 10.02 -24.91
CA ARG A 87 12.88 11.06 -24.04
C ARG A 87 11.81 11.97 -23.44
N LEU A 88 10.79 12.35 -24.22
CA LEU A 88 9.69 13.16 -23.74
C LEU A 88 8.89 12.42 -22.65
N ILE A 89 8.50 11.17 -22.89
CA ILE A 89 7.75 10.36 -21.92
C ILE A 89 8.57 10.15 -20.64
N ARG A 90 9.88 9.94 -20.74
CA ARG A 90 10.76 9.81 -19.57
C ARG A 90 10.81 11.11 -18.77
N SER A 91 10.90 12.24 -19.43
CA SER A 91 10.88 13.55 -18.77
C SER A 91 9.54 13.79 -18.08
N GLU A 92 8.44 13.48 -18.77
CA GLU A 92 7.07 13.58 -18.28
C GLU A 92 6.85 12.70 -17.05
N PHE A 93 7.29 11.43 -17.08
CA PHE A 93 7.20 10.51 -15.95
C PHE A 93 7.98 11.01 -14.72
N ASN A 94 9.16 11.57 -14.93
CA ASN A 94 9.94 12.18 -13.85
C ASN A 94 9.25 13.41 -13.25
N GLU A 95 8.63 14.25 -14.09
CA GLU A 95 7.87 15.42 -13.62
C GLU A 95 6.57 15.01 -12.90
N LEU A 96 5.89 13.95 -13.35
CA LEU A 96 4.75 13.36 -12.62
C LEU A 96 5.16 12.90 -11.23
N LYS A 97 6.30 12.18 -11.15
CA LYS A 97 6.85 11.71 -9.87
C LYS A 97 7.18 12.88 -8.93
N LYS A 98 7.81 13.93 -9.45
CA LYS A 98 8.09 15.15 -8.66
C LYS A 98 6.81 15.84 -8.18
N ALA A 99 5.80 15.94 -9.04
CA ALA A 99 4.50 16.53 -8.66
C ALA A 99 3.84 15.74 -7.53
N LEU A 100 3.86 14.39 -7.61
CA LEU A 100 3.35 13.54 -6.55
C LEU A 100 4.12 13.72 -5.23
N VAL A 101 5.46 13.76 -5.27
CA VAL A 101 6.29 14.02 -4.09
C VAL A 101 5.95 15.37 -3.45
N ASN A 102 5.82 16.43 -4.26
CA ASN A 102 5.49 17.76 -3.76
C ASN A 102 4.09 17.80 -3.12
N TYR A 103 3.12 17.17 -3.76
CA TYR A 103 1.77 17.01 -3.23
C TYR A 103 1.79 16.31 -1.86
N LEU A 104 2.42 15.14 -1.79
CA LEU A 104 2.49 14.37 -0.55
C LEU A 104 3.24 15.13 0.54
N LYS A 105 4.35 15.79 0.24
CA LYS A 105 5.06 16.66 1.20
C LYS A 105 4.16 17.79 1.71
N ARG A 106 3.38 18.43 0.84
CA ARG A 106 2.47 19.52 1.25
C ARG A 106 1.36 19.04 2.19
N ILE A 107 0.69 17.92 1.84
CA ILE A 107 -0.40 17.40 2.66
C ILE A 107 0.09 16.86 4.00
N THR A 108 1.30 16.27 4.04
CA THR A 108 1.88 15.71 5.26
C THR A 108 2.41 16.77 6.22
N ASN A 109 3.05 17.82 5.71
CA ASN A 109 3.59 18.92 6.53
C ASN A 109 2.53 19.67 7.33
N ASN A 110 1.30 19.75 6.84
CA ASN A 110 0.18 20.47 7.46
C ASN A 110 -0.79 19.54 8.19
N PHE A 111 -0.50 18.25 8.22
CA PHE A 111 -1.42 17.26 8.74
C PHE A 111 -1.31 17.14 10.27
N THR A 112 -2.46 17.05 10.91
CA THR A 112 -2.57 16.69 12.34
C THR A 112 -3.47 15.48 12.46
N ALA A 113 -2.92 14.38 12.92
CA ALA A 113 -3.66 13.13 13.05
C ALA A 113 -4.76 13.24 14.10
N ASN A 114 -5.94 12.73 13.76
CA ASN A 114 -7.04 12.59 14.69
C ASN A 114 -6.85 11.32 15.55
N LYS A 115 -6.75 11.50 16.87
CA LYS A 115 -6.54 10.40 17.84
C LYS A 115 -7.74 9.45 17.96
N GLU A 116 -8.91 9.86 17.49
CA GLU A 116 -10.12 9.03 17.50
C GLU A 116 -10.18 8.05 16.32
N LYS A 117 -9.28 8.19 15.36
CA LYS A 117 -9.20 7.30 14.21
C LYS A 117 -8.58 5.95 14.59
N LEU A 118 -9.12 4.86 14.02
CA LEU A 118 -8.66 3.49 14.31
C LEU A 118 -7.19 3.29 13.92
N SER A 119 -6.77 3.86 12.79
CA SER A 119 -5.38 3.87 12.34
C SER A 119 -4.44 4.51 13.35
N THR A 120 -4.80 5.70 13.84
CA THR A 120 -4.04 6.42 14.87
C THR A 120 -4.01 5.63 16.17
N TYR A 121 -5.16 5.13 16.61
CA TYR A 121 -5.27 4.35 17.85
C TYR A 121 -4.42 3.07 17.79
N LEU A 122 -4.46 2.34 16.65
CA LEU A 122 -3.65 1.13 16.47
C LEU A 122 -2.16 1.41 16.61
N LEU A 123 -1.63 2.48 15.99
CA LEU A 123 -0.20 2.81 16.12
C LEU A 123 0.21 3.13 17.54
N TYR A 124 -0.62 3.86 18.31
CA TYR A 124 -0.35 4.10 19.72
C TYR A 124 -0.32 2.79 20.50
N ARG A 125 -1.30 1.90 20.30
CA ARG A 125 -1.35 0.61 20.98
C ARG A 125 -0.20 -0.31 20.60
N LEU A 126 0.25 -0.22 19.36
CA LEU A 126 1.42 -0.97 18.91
C LEU A 126 2.69 -0.60 19.68
N ARG A 127 2.83 0.66 20.14
CA ARG A 127 3.96 1.09 20.97
C ARG A 127 3.91 0.52 22.39
N GLU A 128 2.73 0.10 22.83
CA GLU A 128 2.52 -0.60 24.12
C GLU A 128 2.63 -2.13 23.97
N CYS A 129 2.65 -2.63 22.72
CA CYS A 129 2.70 -4.05 22.41
C CYS A 129 4.02 -4.68 22.86
N PRO A 130 3.98 -5.78 23.62
CA PRO A 130 5.20 -6.47 24.06
C PRO A 130 5.83 -7.36 22.98
N LEU A 131 5.20 -7.49 21.81
CA LEU A 131 5.68 -8.31 20.72
C LEU A 131 6.69 -7.54 19.87
N ALA A 132 7.75 -8.22 19.44
CA ALA A 132 8.61 -7.68 18.42
C ALA A 132 7.83 -7.55 17.09
N ALA A 133 7.87 -6.37 16.49
CA ALA A 133 7.04 -6.04 15.35
C ALA A 133 7.85 -5.57 14.13
N THR A 134 7.37 -5.90 12.93
CA THR A 134 7.78 -5.29 11.68
C THR A 134 6.62 -4.49 11.11
N GLU A 135 6.80 -3.18 10.96
CA GLU A 135 5.87 -2.30 10.28
C GLU A 135 6.29 -2.18 8.81
N ILE A 136 5.42 -2.59 7.89
CA ILE A 136 5.67 -2.67 6.45
C ILE A 136 4.76 -1.67 5.75
N TYR A 137 5.37 -0.64 5.16
CA TYR A 137 4.68 0.46 4.52
C TYR A 137 4.66 0.28 3.01
N PHE A 138 3.47 0.16 2.45
CA PHE A 138 3.21 0.27 1.02
C PHE A 138 2.89 1.71 0.60
N ASN A 139 2.70 2.59 1.59
CA ASN A 139 2.51 4.03 1.38
C ASN A 139 3.87 4.71 1.20
N TYR A 140 3.89 5.82 0.47
CA TYR A 140 5.04 6.72 0.40
C TYR A 140 5.24 7.57 1.67
N THR A 141 4.18 7.66 2.47
CA THR A 141 4.07 8.47 3.68
C THR A 141 4.47 7.67 4.90
N ASN A 142 4.85 8.35 5.98
CA ASN A 142 5.17 7.73 7.25
C ASN A 142 4.25 8.22 8.37
N PRO A 143 3.24 7.44 8.77
CA PRO A 143 2.33 7.83 9.83
C PRO A 143 3.01 8.16 11.17
N ASN A 144 4.16 7.55 11.46
CA ASN A 144 4.90 7.83 12.69
C ASN A 144 5.40 9.28 12.75
N GLU A 145 5.68 9.91 11.60
CA GLU A 145 6.09 11.32 11.55
C GLU A 145 4.95 12.25 11.99
N TYR A 146 3.72 11.97 11.55
CA TYR A 146 2.54 12.78 11.92
C TYR A 146 2.20 12.65 13.40
N LEU A 147 2.40 11.46 13.94
CA LEU A 147 2.15 11.16 15.34
C LEU A 147 3.34 11.54 16.23
N LYS A 148 4.44 12.02 15.65
CA LYS A 148 5.71 12.28 16.33
C LYS A 148 6.20 11.06 17.11
N LEU A 149 5.93 9.87 16.56
CA LEU A 149 6.40 8.61 17.11
C LEU A 149 7.86 8.39 16.70
N PRO A 150 8.64 7.66 17.48
CA PRO A 150 10.01 7.32 17.14
C PRO A 150 10.11 6.57 15.80
N LEU A 151 11.10 6.94 14.98
CA LEU A 151 11.27 6.47 13.59
C LEU A 151 12.41 5.47 13.41
N GLN A 152 13.12 5.17 14.49
CA GLN A 152 14.27 4.29 14.41
C GLN A 152 13.98 2.96 15.10
N LYS A 153 14.86 1.99 14.84
CA LYS A 153 14.93 0.71 15.52
C LYS A 153 14.98 0.93 17.02
N GLU A 154 13.83 0.95 17.64
CA GLU A 154 13.69 1.26 19.07
C GLU A 154 13.15 0.06 19.82
N ILE A 155 13.46 0.03 21.10
CA ILE A 155 12.89 -0.94 22.02
C ILE A 155 11.71 -0.27 22.72
N PHE A 156 10.49 -0.68 22.35
CA PHE A 156 9.26 -0.26 23.00
C PHE A 156 8.83 -1.35 23.97
N ASN A 157 8.59 -0.98 25.20
CA ASN A 157 8.14 -1.93 26.22
C ASN A 157 8.94 -3.26 26.25
N GLY A 158 10.25 -3.19 25.96
CA GLY A 158 11.16 -4.33 25.88
C GLY A 158 11.09 -5.13 24.56
N ALA A 159 10.31 -4.72 23.59
CA ALA A 159 10.20 -5.35 22.28
C ALA A 159 10.84 -4.49 21.16
N GLN A 160 11.43 -5.15 20.18
CA GLN A 160 12.11 -4.48 19.07
C GLN A 160 11.14 -4.26 17.90
N HIS A 161 11.14 -3.04 17.34
CA HIS A 161 10.37 -2.66 16.19
C HIS A 161 11.29 -2.36 14.99
N TRP A 162 10.90 -2.82 13.80
CA TRP A 162 11.55 -2.55 12.52
C TRP A 162 10.57 -1.88 11.57
N PHE A 163 11.09 -1.03 10.71
CA PHE A 163 10.33 -0.28 9.71
C PHE A 163 10.85 -0.59 8.32
N THR A 164 9.96 -0.92 7.39
CA THR A 164 10.31 -1.23 5.99
C THR A 164 9.36 -0.50 5.06
N TYR A 165 9.92 0.23 4.09
CA TYR A 165 9.17 0.91 3.03
C TYR A 165 9.32 0.13 1.75
N VAL A 166 8.20 -0.38 1.21
CA VAL A 166 8.20 -1.25 0.01
C VAL A 166 8.43 -0.42 -1.25
N HIS A 167 7.76 0.72 -1.34
CA HIS A 167 7.83 1.61 -2.50
C HIS A 167 8.64 2.88 -2.22
N GLY A 168 9.62 2.80 -1.32
CA GLY A 168 10.38 3.97 -0.89
C GLY A 168 9.58 4.91 0.01
N SER A 169 10.13 6.07 0.32
CA SER A 169 9.51 7.02 1.25
C SER A 169 9.80 8.47 0.89
N LEU A 170 8.92 9.37 1.32
CA LEU A 170 9.15 10.81 1.22
C LEU A 170 10.39 11.27 1.99
N ARG A 171 10.69 10.60 3.10
CA ARG A 171 11.82 10.93 3.96
C ARG A 171 13.16 10.69 3.27
N GLU A 172 13.27 9.60 2.54
CA GLU A 172 14.52 9.23 1.85
C GLU A 172 14.59 9.77 0.42
N ASP A 173 13.52 10.46 -0.02
CA ASP A 173 13.35 11.03 -1.37
C ASP A 173 13.53 9.98 -2.48
N ASP A 174 13.14 8.73 -2.19
CA ASP A 174 13.36 7.55 -3.03
C ASP A 174 12.05 6.83 -3.43
N ILE A 175 10.93 7.56 -3.49
CA ILE A 175 9.66 6.94 -3.86
C ILE A 175 9.76 6.21 -5.21
N VAL A 176 9.09 5.06 -5.29
CA VAL A 176 9.03 4.20 -6.46
C VAL A 176 7.62 4.25 -7.02
N LEU A 177 7.42 5.11 -8.01
CA LEU A 177 6.19 5.15 -8.79
C LEU A 177 6.39 4.29 -10.05
N GLY A 178 5.39 3.52 -10.46
CA GLY A 178 5.47 2.72 -11.66
C GLY A 178 4.57 1.49 -11.65
N CYS A 179 4.85 0.54 -12.52
CA CYS A 179 4.09 -0.69 -12.61
C CYS A 179 4.98 -1.93 -12.46
N ASP A 180 4.40 -2.99 -11.97
CA ASP A 180 4.94 -4.34 -12.09
C ASP A 180 4.36 -5.01 -13.32
N LEU A 181 5.11 -5.94 -13.89
CA LEU A 181 4.73 -6.67 -15.09
C LEU A 181 4.37 -8.11 -14.74
N GLN A 182 3.37 -8.62 -15.42
CA GLN A 182 2.99 -10.02 -15.31
C GLN A 182 3.84 -10.90 -16.23
N GLU A 183 4.02 -12.15 -15.83
CA GLU A 183 4.74 -13.14 -16.64
C GLU A 183 4.01 -13.35 -17.98
N GLY A 184 4.75 -13.20 -19.08
CA GLY A 184 4.21 -13.36 -20.44
C GLY A 184 3.61 -12.09 -21.07
N GLU A 185 3.57 -10.95 -20.37
CA GLU A 185 3.12 -9.69 -20.95
C GLU A 185 4.06 -9.20 -22.04
N ASN A 186 3.47 -8.80 -23.17
CA ASN A 186 4.20 -8.19 -24.28
C ASN A 186 4.33 -6.69 -24.05
N VAL A 187 5.36 -6.29 -23.39
CA VAL A 187 5.59 -4.91 -22.93
C VAL A 187 6.56 -4.11 -23.81
N ASN A 188 6.43 -2.81 -23.77
CA ASN A 188 7.38 -1.91 -24.42
C ASN A 188 8.65 -1.74 -23.59
N ARG A 189 9.72 -2.45 -23.95
CA ARG A 189 11.02 -2.39 -23.25
C ARG A 189 11.63 -0.98 -23.22
N GLN A 190 11.29 -0.10 -24.15
CA GLN A 190 11.75 1.29 -24.16
C GLN A 190 11.21 2.09 -22.97
N LEU A 191 10.06 1.65 -22.37
CA LEU A 191 9.44 2.25 -21.22
C LEU A 191 9.88 1.59 -19.88
N SER A 192 10.95 0.81 -19.90
CA SER A 192 11.44 0.06 -18.72
C SER A 192 11.79 0.94 -17.50
N PHE A 193 11.96 2.23 -17.68
CA PHE A 193 12.15 3.18 -16.58
C PHE A 193 10.88 3.38 -15.73
N MET A 194 9.70 2.95 -16.21
CA MET A 194 8.43 2.95 -15.47
C MET A 194 8.22 1.64 -14.68
N TYR A 195 9.10 0.63 -14.83
CA TYR A 195 8.94 -0.62 -14.12
C TYR A 195 9.48 -0.52 -12.71
N LYS A 196 8.70 -0.93 -11.72
CA LYS A 196 9.08 -0.87 -10.30
C LYS A 196 10.37 -1.64 -10.03
N TYR A 197 10.55 -2.83 -10.59
CA TYR A 197 11.74 -3.65 -10.36
C TYR A 197 13.06 -3.00 -10.83
N ASN A 198 13.00 -2.04 -11.75
CA ASN A 198 14.19 -1.26 -12.17
C ASN A 198 14.52 -0.11 -11.20
N GLN A 199 13.63 0.19 -10.27
CA GLN A 199 13.76 1.28 -9.32
C GLN A 199 14.02 0.79 -7.90
N LEU A 200 13.64 -0.46 -7.60
CA LEU A 200 13.63 -1.03 -6.24
C LEU A 200 14.91 -1.78 -5.91
N ASN A 201 15.35 -1.62 -4.63
CA ASN A 201 16.38 -2.48 -4.04
C ASN A 201 16.17 -2.79 -2.54
N LYS A 202 15.04 -2.36 -1.91
CA LYS A 202 14.94 -2.37 -0.44
C LYS A 202 13.97 -3.40 0.16
N ALA A 203 13.16 -4.09 -0.67
CA ALA A 203 12.09 -4.95 -0.18
C ALA A 203 12.49 -6.39 0.17
N ASN A 204 13.78 -6.71 0.21
CA ASN A 204 14.31 -8.08 0.33
C ASN A 204 13.87 -8.87 1.57
N HIS A 205 13.32 -8.22 2.60
CA HIS A 205 12.94 -8.88 3.86
C HIS A 205 11.42 -8.93 4.09
N VAL A 206 10.61 -8.28 3.25
CA VAL A 206 9.16 -8.14 3.46
C VAL A 206 8.48 -9.51 3.49
N ALA A 207 8.62 -10.28 2.43
CA ALA A 207 8.00 -11.61 2.32
C ALA A 207 8.39 -12.53 3.47
N ARG A 208 9.67 -12.50 3.87
CA ARG A 208 10.18 -13.29 4.99
C ARG A 208 9.59 -12.84 6.33
N SER A 209 9.52 -11.53 6.57
CA SER A 209 8.94 -10.99 7.82
C SER A 209 7.48 -11.38 7.98
N ILE A 210 6.71 -11.39 6.89
CA ILE A 210 5.31 -11.82 6.90
C ILE A 210 5.22 -13.34 7.11
N LEU A 211 6.07 -14.11 6.42
CA LEU A 211 6.07 -15.56 6.53
C LEU A 211 6.43 -16.08 7.94
N GLU A 212 7.29 -15.36 8.66
CA GLU A 212 7.73 -15.73 10.00
C GLU A 212 6.82 -15.21 11.12
N ALA A 213 5.94 -14.24 10.84
CA ALA A 213 5.05 -13.64 11.84
C ALA A 213 3.96 -14.62 12.32
N LYS A 214 3.59 -14.51 13.60
CA LYS A 214 2.44 -15.21 14.19
C LYS A 214 1.16 -14.37 14.13
N GLU A 215 1.30 -13.06 14.30
CA GLU A 215 0.23 -12.08 14.16
C GLU A 215 0.47 -11.27 12.90
N ILE A 216 -0.44 -11.29 11.95
CA ILE A 216 -0.36 -10.57 10.70
C ILE A 216 -1.58 -9.64 10.60
N ILE A 217 -1.32 -8.36 10.42
CA ILE A 217 -2.36 -7.33 10.31
C ILE A 217 -2.16 -6.56 9.00
N PHE A 218 -3.16 -6.59 8.14
CA PHE A 218 -3.27 -5.67 7.02
C PHE A 218 -4.22 -4.53 7.42
N PHE A 219 -3.81 -3.30 7.21
CA PHE A 219 -4.70 -2.16 7.39
C PHE A 219 -4.71 -1.30 6.13
N GLY A 220 -5.88 -1.21 5.49
CA GLY A 220 -6.07 -0.38 4.31
C GLY A 220 -5.26 -0.77 3.08
N HIS A 221 -4.87 -2.03 2.97
CA HIS A 221 -4.16 -2.60 1.83
C HIS A 221 -5.10 -3.50 1.03
N SER A 222 -5.17 -3.29 -0.29
CA SER A 222 -6.10 -4.02 -1.19
C SER A 222 -5.67 -5.45 -1.50
N ILE A 223 -4.42 -5.83 -1.16
CA ILE A 223 -3.81 -7.13 -1.52
C ILE A 223 -3.98 -7.36 -3.04
N ASN A 224 -3.71 -6.31 -3.82
CA ASN A 224 -3.86 -6.33 -5.26
C ASN A 224 -2.78 -7.19 -5.93
N GLU A 225 -2.98 -7.46 -7.21
CA GLU A 225 -2.09 -8.32 -8.00
C GLU A 225 -0.66 -7.78 -8.08
N MET A 226 -0.47 -6.45 -8.17
CA MET A 226 0.84 -5.83 -8.29
C MET A 226 1.72 -6.05 -7.06
N ASP A 227 1.12 -6.05 -5.86
CA ASP A 227 1.84 -6.23 -4.61
C ASP A 227 1.80 -7.69 -4.09
N PHE A 228 1.04 -8.57 -4.76
CA PHE A 228 0.83 -9.94 -4.28
C PHE A 228 2.12 -10.75 -4.16
N CYS A 229 3.13 -10.43 -4.94
CA CYS A 229 4.44 -11.11 -4.88
C CYS A 229 5.06 -11.08 -3.46
N TYR A 230 4.80 -10.04 -2.66
CA TYR A 230 5.27 -9.92 -1.27
C TYR A 230 4.52 -10.82 -0.30
N PHE A 231 3.30 -11.25 -0.64
CA PHE A 231 2.40 -12.02 0.21
C PHE A 231 2.26 -13.48 -0.22
N LYS A 232 2.67 -13.79 -1.44
CA LYS A 232 2.44 -15.08 -2.11
C LYS A 232 2.85 -16.28 -1.27
N GLU A 233 4.06 -16.26 -0.73
CA GLU A 233 4.58 -17.40 0.06
C GLU A 233 3.82 -17.58 1.38
N PHE A 234 3.41 -16.48 2.02
CA PHE A 234 2.58 -16.55 3.21
C PHE A 234 1.21 -17.16 2.89
N PHE A 235 0.50 -16.66 1.89
CA PHE A 235 -0.83 -17.15 1.55
C PHE A 235 -0.80 -18.62 1.07
N LYS A 236 0.21 -19.00 0.28
CA LYS A 236 0.41 -20.40 -0.10
C LYS A 236 0.63 -21.31 1.10
N ALA A 237 1.52 -20.92 1.99
CA ALA A 237 1.80 -21.71 3.20
C ALA A 237 0.57 -21.81 4.11
N ALA A 238 -0.17 -20.70 4.27
CA ALA A 238 -1.37 -20.64 5.11
C ALA A 238 -2.53 -21.47 4.53
N SER A 239 -2.68 -21.55 3.20
CA SER A 239 -3.73 -22.35 2.57
C SER A 239 -3.37 -23.83 2.45
N ALA A 240 -2.08 -24.19 2.45
CA ALA A 240 -1.63 -25.56 2.21
C ALA A 240 -1.73 -26.48 3.43
N SER A 241 -1.63 -25.96 4.65
CA SER A 241 -1.65 -26.77 5.86
C SER A 241 -2.12 -26.00 7.10
N PRO A 242 -2.78 -26.66 8.05
CA PRO A 242 -3.21 -26.05 9.29
C PRO A 242 -2.06 -25.39 10.06
N ASN A 243 -2.26 -24.18 10.48
CA ASN A 243 -1.32 -23.45 11.33
C ASN A 243 -2.07 -22.79 12.51
N PRO A 244 -2.23 -23.53 13.62
CA PRO A 244 -3.08 -23.13 14.73
C PRO A 244 -2.51 -22.00 15.60
N ILE A 245 -1.36 -21.45 15.26
CA ILE A 245 -0.73 -20.34 16.00
C ILE A 245 -0.71 -19.03 15.24
N ARG A 246 -1.24 -19.00 14.02
CA ARG A 246 -1.24 -17.80 13.21
C ARG A 246 -2.59 -17.10 13.19
N HIS A 247 -2.53 -15.78 13.40
CA HIS A 247 -3.67 -14.90 13.31
C HIS A 247 -3.50 -13.96 12.11
N LEU A 248 -4.52 -13.89 11.27
CA LEU A 248 -4.60 -12.93 10.16
C LEU A 248 -5.80 -12.03 10.38
N THR A 249 -5.54 -10.73 10.54
CA THR A 249 -6.58 -9.70 10.61
C THR A 249 -6.42 -8.75 9.41
N ILE A 250 -7.51 -8.52 8.69
CA ILE A 250 -7.56 -7.59 7.56
C ILE A 250 -8.53 -6.47 7.91
N ILE A 251 -8.01 -5.26 8.11
CA ILE A 251 -8.78 -4.07 8.44
C ILE A 251 -9.00 -3.31 7.13
N THR A 252 -10.24 -3.20 6.72
CA THR A 252 -10.64 -2.57 5.47
C THR A 252 -11.82 -1.62 5.69
N TYR A 253 -12.22 -0.87 4.65
CA TYR A 253 -13.26 0.14 4.82
C TYR A 253 -14.64 -0.49 5.06
N ASP A 254 -15.08 -1.37 4.16
CA ASP A 254 -16.44 -1.94 4.13
C ASP A 254 -16.45 -3.39 3.58
N GLU A 255 -17.68 -3.94 3.45
CA GLU A 255 -17.89 -5.29 2.91
C GLU A 255 -17.53 -5.41 1.41
N GLU A 256 -17.64 -4.34 0.65
CA GLU A 256 -17.25 -4.35 -0.76
C GLU A 256 -15.72 -4.48 -0.90
N SER A 257 -14.99 -3.73 -0.10
CA SER A 257 -13.53 -3.82 0.00
C SER A 257 -13.10 -5.22 0.47
N GLU A 258 -13.81 -5.84 1.42
CA GLU A 258 -13.56 -7.23 1.84
C GLU A 258 -13.75 -8.20 0.67
N ARG A 259 -14.86 -8.07 -0.10
CA ARG A 259 -15.11 -8.93 -1.27
C ARG A 259 -14.00 -8.80 -2.29
N ASN A 260 -13.58 -7.56 -2.61
CA ASN A 260 -12.51 -7.29 -3.55
C ASN A 260 -11.17 -7.92 -3.10
N ILE A 261 -10.84 -7.84 -1.82
CA ILE A 261 -9.63 -8.49 -1.26
C ILE A 261 -9.72 -10.01 -1.39
N LYS A 262 -10.86 -10.62 -1.07
CA LYS A 262 -11.06 -12.07 -1.24
C LYS A 262 -10.95 -12.52 -2.69
N ASP A 263 -11.47 -11.72 -3.61
CA ASP A 263 -11.36 -11.98 -5.05
C ASP A 263 -9.91 -11.84 -5.54
N ASN A 264 -9.18 -10.84 -5.08
CA ASN A 264 -7.76 -10.67 -5.39
C ASN A 264 -6.95 -11.91 -4.93
N ILE A 265 -7.15 -12.36 -3.70
CA ILE A 265 -6.49 -13.56 -3.16
C ILE A 265 -6.85 -14.80 -3.99
N ARG A 266 -8.14 -14.98 -4.32
CA ARG A 266 -8.61 -16.11 -5.14
C ARG A 266 -8.04 -16.11 -6.55
N ASN A 267 -7.96 -14.94 -7.18
CA ASN A 267 -7.41 -14.77 -8.53
C ASN A 267 -5.93 -15.16 -8.60
N GLN A 268 -5.22 -15.16 -7.48
CA GLN A 268 -3.84 -15.64 -7.37
C GLN A 268 -3.74 -17.16 -7.06
N GLY A 269 -4.85 -17.90 -7.19
CA GLY A 269 -4.90 -19.33 -6.99
C GLY A 269 -4.89 -19.79 -5.53
N ILE A 270 -5.24 -18.91 -4.60
CA ILE A 270 -5.32 -19.20 -3.16
C ILE A 270 -6.78 -19.47 -2.76
N SER A 271 -7.03 -20.58 -2.09
CA SER A 271 -8.35 -20.91 -1.54
C SER A 271 -8.59 -20.11 -0.25
N VAL A 272 -9.54 -19.19 -0.31
CA VAL A 272 -9.95 -18.41 0.88
C VAL A 272 -10.59 -19.33 1.95
N THR A 273 -11.30 -20.37 1.51
CA THR A 273 -11.88 -21.37 2.44
C THR A 273 -10.79 -22.11 3.22
N ASP A 274 -9.68 -22.48 2.55
CA ASP A 274 -8.57 -23.14 3.23
C ASP A 274 -7.86 -22.19 4.20
N LEU A 275 -7.78 -20.91 3.90
CA LEU A 275 -7.27 -19.93 4.86
C LEU A 275 -8.12 -19.87 6.15
N TYR A 276 -9.47 -19.89 6.02
CA TYR A 276 -10.37 -19.97 7.18
C TYR A 276 -10.22 -21.26 7.98
N ASN A 277 -9.95 -22.37 7.32
CA ASN A 277 -9.80 -23.67 7.97
C ASN A 277 -8.43 -23.85 8.64
N ASN A 278 -7.39 -23.25 8.08
CA ASN A 278 -6.00 -23.52 8.46
C ASN A 278 -5.41 -22.50 9.44
N LEU A 279 -5.86 -21.27 9.41
CA LEU A 279 -5.41 -20.24 10.35
C LEU A 279 -6.18 -20.34 11.67
N TRP A 280 -5.54 -19.97 12.79
CA TRP A 280 -6.25 -19.88 14.06
C TRP A 280 -7.39 -18.88 14.00
N THR A 281 -7.12 -17.70 13.43
CA THR A 281 -8.16 -16.74 13.05
C THR A 281 -7.87 -16.15 11.69
N LEU A 282 -8.90 -16.00 10.87
CA LEU A 282 -8.95 -15.08 9.74
C LEU A 282 -10.15 -14.15 9.99
N GLU A 283 -9.87 -12.88 10.21
CA GLU A 283 -10.90 -11.91 10.60
C GLU A 283 -10.81 -10.66 9.74
N PHE A 284 -11.97 -10.20 9.26
CA PHE A 284 -12.11 -8.90 8.62
C PHE A 284 -12.76 -7.93 9.58
N ILE A 285 -12.22 -6.69 9.64
CA ILE A 285 -12.75 -5.59 10.44
C ILE A 285 -13.06 -4.43 9.50
N HIS A 286 -14.31 -3.97 9.52
CA HIS A 286 -14.77 -2.86 8.68
C HIS A 286 -14.72 -1.55 9.45
N THR A 287 -13.82 -0.64 9.06
CA THR A 287 -13.65 0.64 9.75
C THR A 287 -14.92 1.48 9.72
N GLN A 288 -15.66 1.48 8.60
CA GLN A 288 -16.95 2.16 8.49
C GLN A 288 -17.89 1.71 9.59
N LYS A 289 -18.10 0.39 9.74
CA LYS A 289 -19.02 -0.16 10.72
C LYS A 289 -18.59 0.10 12.18
N VAL A 290 -17.29 0.10 12.46
CA VAL A 290 -16.78 0.49 13.78
C VAL A 290 -17.17 1.94 14.09
N TYR A 291 -17.02 2.86 13.12
CA TYR A 291 -17.42 4.26 13.29
C TYR A 291 -18.94 4.43 13.40
N GLU A 292 -19.72 3.59 12.75
CA GLU A 292 -21.19 3.50 12.85
C GLU A 292 -21.64 2.82 14.15
N LYS A 293 -20.70 2.39 15.00
CA LYS A 293 -20.93 1.75 16.31
C LYS A 293 -21.61 0.38 16.22
N ASP A 294 -21.31 -0.38 15.17
CA ASP A 294 -21.72 -1.79 15.08
C ASP A 294 -21.04 -2.60 16.20
N GLU A 295 -21.82 -3.27 17.02
CA GLU A 295 -21.34 -3.99 18.20
C GLU A 295 -20.42 -5.16 17.85
N ILE A 296 -20.66 -5.83 16.72
CA ILE A 296 -19.88 -6.98 16.27
C ILE A 296 -18.50 -6.50 15.83
N GLU A 297 -18.45 -5.45 15.03
CA GLU A 297 -17.18 -4.89 14.53
C GLU A 297 -16.36 -4.25 15.66
N ILE A 298 -17.01 -3.56 16.61
CA ILE A 298 -16.35 -3.05 17.81
C ILE A 298 -15.75 -4.20 18.65
N LYS A 299 -16.49 -5.31 18.77
CA LYS A 299 -16.00 -6.48 19.51
C LYS A 299 -14.77 -7.10 18.83
N LYS A 300 -14.78 -7.25 17.51
CA LYS A 300 -13.62 -7.72 16.73
C LYS A 300 -12.42 -6.80 16.94
N TRP A 301 -12.62 -5.48 16.80
CA TRP A 301 -11.58 -4.48 17.03
C TRP A 301 -11.00 -4.58 18.44
N ASN A 302 -11.82 -4.60 19.47
CA ASN A 302 -11.37 -4.71 20.86
C ASN A 302 -10.61 -6.02 21.12
N THR A 303 -11.05 -7.12 20.51
CA THR A 303 -10.38 -8.43 20.62
C THR A 303 -8.98 -8.36 19.98
N LEU A 304 -8.83 -7.74 18.81
CA LEU A 304 -7.51 -7.49 18.22
C LEU A 304 -6.60 -6.69 19.15
N ILE A 305 -7.09 -5.57 19.68
CA ILE A 305 -6.28 -4.70 20.57
C ILE A 305 -5.88 -5.44 21.84
N LEU A 306 -6.79 -6.20 22.46
CA LEU A 306 -6.46 -7.02 23.63
C LEU A 306 -5.38 -8.06 23.30
N ARG A 307 -5.48 -8.74 22.15
CA ARG A 307 -4.49 -9.72 21.70
C ARG A 307 -3.10 -9.11 21.53
N LEU A 308 -3.03 -7.87 21.02
CA LEU A 308 -1.75 -7.14 20.86
C LEU A 308 -1.14 -6.74 22.21
N LEU A 309 -1.95 -6.45 23.23
CA LEU A 309 -1.48 -5.96 24.53
C LEU A 309 -1.22 -7.08 25.53
N THR A 310 -1.84 -8.24 25.34
CA THR A 310 -1.64 -9.39 26.23
C THR A 310 -0.49 -10.24 25.72
N LYS A 311 0.56 -10.38 26.51
CA LYS A 311 1.53 -11.46 26.31
C LYS A 311 0.77 -12.77 26.50
N ASP A 312 0.64 -13.54 25.44
CA ASP A 312 0.29 -14.94 25.64
C ASP A 312 1.42 -15.59 26.45
N ARG A 313 1.20 -15.74 27.76
CA ARG A 313 2.14 -16.41 28.67
C ARG A 313 2.19 -17.92 28.45
N GLN A 314 1.46 -18.42 27.46
CA GLN A 314 1.37 -19.84 27.14
C GLN A 314 1.90 -20.07 25.72
N GLY A 315 3.17 -20.39 25.62
CA GLY A 315 3.69 -20.95 24.38
C GLY A 315 5.01 -20.38 23.87
N ILE A 316 6.01 -20.33 24.74
CA ILE A 316 7.43 -20.49 24.34
C ILE A 316 7.94 -21.74 25.04
#